data_090efeec751e48c4a4f29421cbfa6544
#
_entry.id   090efeec751e48c4a4f29421cbfa6544
#
_cell.length_a   1.000
_cell.length_b   1.000
_cell.length_c   1.000
_cell.angle_alpha   90.00
_cell.angle_beta   90.00
_cell.angle_gamma   90.00
#
_symmetry.space_group_name_H-M   'P 1'
#
loop_
_entity.id
_entity.type
_entity.pdbx_description
1 polymer ?
#
loop_
_entity_poly.entity_id
_entity_poly.type
_entity_poly.pdbx_seq_one_letter_code
_entity_poly.pdbx_strand_id
1 'polypeptide(L)'
;DIDMYKDTPENNINKKLHVLGLLSSTSDKKYSLKFIDGLFKNKLSKNEILQILKVLNNEKRTDLFIRACKKAIRIDKNFQKYLFPYPYNVNSNILNDPLIMAIAKQESEFYPNARSSSGALGIVQVMPSTAKSTAKKLGIKYSKKKLINDMEYNLYIGSKYLYSLINYYE
;
A
#
# COMPACT_ATOMS: atom_id res chain seq x y z
N ASP A 1 29.19 -34.38 -14.05
CA ASP A 1 28.81 -33.30 -14.97
C ASP A 1 27.76 -32.45 -14.23
N ILE A 2 28.24 -31.39 -13.59
CA ILE A 2 27.35 -30.34 -13.04
C ILE A 2 27.04 -29.48 -14.27
N ASP A 3 25.90 -29.77 -14.92
CA ASP A 3 25.38 -28.94 -15.96
C ASP A 3 25.14 -27.54 -15.39
N MET A 4 26.00 -26.60 -15.80
CA MET A 4 25.84 -25.20 -15.50
C MET A 4 24.49 -24.77 -16.06
N TYR A 5 23.51 -24.56 -15.16
CA TYR A 5 22.28 -23.84 -15.49
C TYR A 5 22.70 -22.51 -16.08
N LYS A 6 22.73 -22.40 -17.40
CA LYS A 6 22.87 -21.13 -18.09
C LYS A 6 21.67 -20.29 -17.66
N ASP A 7 21.89 -19.29 -16.82
CA ASP A 7 20.89 -18.30 -16.47
C ASP A 7 20.49 -17.55 -17.74
N THR A 8 19.45 -18.04 -18.41
CA THR A 8 18.83 -17.27 -19.48
C THR A 8 18.20 -16.02 -18.87
N PRO A 9 18.13 -14.88 -19.58
CA PRO A 9 17.49 -13.67 -19.08
C PRO A 9 16.08 -13.93 -18.53
N GLU A 10 15.35 -14.86 -19.12
CA GLU A 10 14.00 -15.25 -18.72
C GLU A 10 13.98 -16.04 -17.40
N ASN A 11 14.93 -16.92 -17.16
CA ASN A 11 15.07 -17.62 -15.89
C ASN A 11 15.47 -16.67 -14.75
N ASN A 12 16.26 -15.66 -15.04
CA ASN A 12 16.69 -14.67 -14.05
C ASN A 12 15.52 -13.78 -13.57
N ILE A 13 14.65 -13.31 -14.48
CA ILE A 13 13.49 -12.53 -14.06
C ILE A 13 12.51 -13.38 -13.26
N ASN A 14 12.25 -14.63 -13.65
CA ASN A 14 11.33 -15.51 -12.92
C ASN A 14 11.80 -15.79 -11.48
N LYS A 15 13.09 -16.02 -11.26
CA LYS A 15 13.67 -16.14 -9.91
C LYS A 15 13.45 -14.86 -9.09
N LYS A 16 13.67 -13.69 -9.69
CA LYS A 16 13.47 -12.40 -9.03
C LYS A 16 11.98 -12.14 -8.68
N LEU A 17 11.06 -12.51 -9.56
CA LEU A 17 9.62 -12.40 -9.32
C LEU A 17 9.16 -13.33 -8.19
N HIS A 18 9.71 -14.55 -8.13
CA HIS A 18 9.44 -15.47 -7.02
C HIS A 18 9.91 -14.89 -5.67
N VAL A 19 11.13 -14.38 -5.61
CA VAL A 19 11.67 -13.72 -4.41
C VAL A 19 10.83 -12.49 -4.03
N LEU A 20 10.40 -11.70 -5.00
CA LEU A 20 9.51 -10.56 -4.77
C LEU A 20 8.19 -11.01 -4.13
N GLY A 21 7.57 -12.08 -4.61
CA GLY A 21 6.36 -12.67 -4.03
C GLY A 21 6.57 -13.06 -2.58
N LEU A 22 7.62 -13.84 -2.28
CA LEU A 22 7.96 -14.26 -0.92
C LEU A 22 8.19 -13.08 0.03
N LEU A 23 8.93 -12.06 -0.40
CA LEU A 23 9.15 -10.86 0.42
C LEU A 23 7.85 -10.07 0.61
N SER A 24 7.00 -10.02 -0.41
CA SER A 24 5.76 -9.23 -0.39
C SER A 24 4.66 -9.88 0.46
N SER A 25 4.69 -11.20 0.66
CA SER A 25 3.76 -11.91 1.54
C SER A 25 3.98 -11.60 3.03
N THR A 26 5.15 -11.02 3.39
CA THR A 26 5.45 -10.62 4.77
C THR A 26 4.81 -9.27 5.12
N SER A 27 4.52 -9.05 6.41
CA SER A 27 4.02 -7.76 6.91
C SER A 27 5.07 -6.65 6.90
N ASP A 28 6.37 -7.00 6.90
CA ASP A 28 7.46 -6.03 6.85
C ASP A 28 7.76 -5.60 5.43
N LYS A 29 7.48 -4.33 5.13
CA LYS A 29 7.73 -3.77 3.79
C LYS A 29 9.19 -3.37 3.53
N LYS A 30 10.05 -3.37 4.54
CA LYS A 30 11.43 -2.85 4.42
C LYS A 30 12.24 -3.60 3.37
N TYR A 31 12.21 -4.92 3.41
CA TYR A 31 12.97 -5.75 2.46
C TYR A 31 12.34 -5.74 1.08
N SER A 32 11.01 -5.78 0.99
CA SER A 32 10.28 -5.67 -0.28
C SER A 32 10.59 -4.35 -1.00
N LEU A 33 10.60 -3.23 -0.27
CA LEU A 33 10.96 -1.93 -0.84
C LEU A 33 12.39 -1.90 -1.37
N LYS A 34 13.36 -2.41 -0.59
CA LYS A 34 14.76 -2.50 -1.03
C LYS A 34 14.91 -3.38 -2.27
N PHE A 35 14.17 -4.48 -2.32
CA PHE A 35 14.20 -5.39 -3.44
C PHE A 35 13.60 -4.75 -4.70
N ILE A 36 12.44 -4.10 -4.57
CA ILE A 36 11.84 -3.31 -5.67
C ILE A 36 12.81 -2.22 -6.13
N ASP A 37 13.43 -1.48 -5.20
CA ASP A 37 14.44 -0.48 -5.54
C ASP A 37 15.61 -1.07 -6.34
N GLY A 38 16.05 -2.26 -5.97
CA GLY A 38 17.09 -3.00 -6.68
C GLY A 38 16.68 -3.44 -8.07
N LEU A 39 15.45 -3.96 -8.26
CA LEU A 39 14.93 -4.35 -9.56
C LEU A 39 14.92 -3.17 -10.54
N PHE A 40 14.44 -2.01 -10.09
CA PHE A 40 14.34 -0.80 -10.92
C PHE A 40 15.66 -0.04 -11.13
N LYS A 41 16.79 -0.49 -10.55
CA LYS A 41 18.12 0.01 -10.91
C LYS A 41 18.60 -0.53 -12.27
N ASN A 42 18.06 -1.67 -12.70
CA ASN A 42 18.37 -2.26 -13.98
C ASN A 42 17.42 -1.71 -15.07
N LYS A 43 17.85 -1.82 -16.33
CA LYS A 43 16.99 -1.48 -17.46
C LYS A 43 15.92 -2.57 -17.59
N LEU A 44 14.69 -2.27 -17.19
CA LEU A 44 13.55 -3.16 -17.29
C LEU A 44 12.77 -2.89 -18.57
N SER A 45 12.34 -3.96 -19.24
CA SER A 45 11.36 -3.90 -20.32
C SER A 45 9.96 -3.63 -19.76
N LYS A 46 9.04 -3.15 -20.62
CA LYS A 46 7.62 -2.97 -20.25
C LYS A 46 7.00 -4.27 -19.71
N ASN A 47 7.34 -5.41 -20.34
CA ASN A 47 6.80 -6.71 -19.93
C ASN A 47 7.28 -7.10 -18.53
N GLU A 48 8.56 -6.93 -18.21
CA GLU A 48 9.10 -7.20 -16.88
C GLU A 48 8.45 -6.30 -15.81
N ILE A 49 8.21 -5.03 -16.10
CA ILE A 49 7.49 -4.13 -15.21
C ILE A 49 6.06 -4.63 -14.96
N LEU A 50 5.33 -5.04 -16.00
CA LEU A 50 3.99 -5.59 -15.86
C LEU A 50 3.97 -6.87 -15.02
N GLN A 51 4.98 -7.74 -15.17
CA GLN A 51 5.11 -8.95 -14.34
C GLN A 51 5.36 -8.60 -12.87
N ILE A 52 6.21 -7.61 -12.57
CA ILE A 52 6.43 -7.10 -11.22
C ILE A 52 5.10 -6.59 -10.61
N LEU A 53 4.36 -5.77 -11.37
CA LEU A 53 3.07 -5.25 -10.91
C LEU A 53 2.05 -6.39 -10.69
N LYS A 54 2.03 -7.40 -11.56
CA LYS A 54 1.16 -8.57 -11.41
C LYS A 54 1.46 -9.35 -10.13
N VAL A 55 2.73 -9.59 -9.80
CA VAL A 55 3.12 -10.25 -8.54
C VAL A 55 2.61 -9.46 -7.34
N LEU A 56 2.88 -8.15 -7.28
CA LEU A 56 2.45 -7.30 -6.17
C LEU A 56 0.94 -7.21 -6.03
N ASN A 57 0.22 -7.25 -7.14
CA ASN A 57 -1.23 -7.32 -7.19
C ASN A 57 -1.77 -8.64 -6.62
N ASN A 58 -1.17 -9.77 -7.02
CA ASN A 58 -1.55 -11.11 -6.52
C ASN A 58 -1.31 -11.23 -5.01
N GLU A 59 -0.23 -10.65 -4.50
CA GLU A 59 0.09 -10.58 -3.07
C GLU A 59 -0.77 -9.56 -2.29
N LYS A 60 -1.71 -8.87 -2.98
CA LYS A 60 -2.61 -7.86 -2.39
C LYS A 60 -1.85 -6.74 -1.66
N ARG A 61 -0.66 -6.42 -2.14
CA ARG A 61 0.23 -5.39 -1.58
C ARG A 61 0.08 -4.09 -2.37
N THR A 62 -1.06 -3.41 -2.15
CA THR A 62 -1.38 -2.13 -2.81
C THR A 62 -0.30 -1.07 -2.55
N ASP A 63 0.29 -1.03 -1.37
CA ASP A 63 1.38 -0.13 -0.99
C ASP A 63 2.64 -0.34 -1.85
N LEU A 64 3.05 -1.59 -2.04
CA LEU A 64 4.21 -1.94 -2.86
C LEU A 64 3.91 -1.76 -4.35
N PHE A 65 2.70 -2.06 -4.78
CA PHE A 65 2.22 -1.85 -6.15
C PHE A 65 2.34 -0.38 -6.54
N ILE A 66 1.81 0.54 -5.72
CA ILE A 66 1.93 2.00 -5.96
C ILE A 66 3.39 2.43 -6.00
N ARG A 67 4.22 1.89 -5.12
CA ARG A 67 5.65 2.19 -5.11
C ARG A 67 6.35 1.76 -6.40
N ALA A 68 6.05 0.56 -6.90
CA ALA A 68 6.56 0.08 -8.17
C ALA A 68 6.03 0.92 -9.35
N CYS A 69 4.74 1.28 -9.35
CA CYS A 69 4.16 2.17 -10.35
C CYS A 69 4.86 3.53 -10.42
N LYS A 70 5.14 4.17 -9.27
CA LYS A 70 5.88 5.45 -9.22
C LYS A 70 7.28 5.35 -9.85
N LYS A 71 7.93 4.18 -9.77
CA LYS A 71 9.21 3.94 -10.45
C LYS A 71 9.00 3.66 -11.94
N ALA A 72 8.01 2.86 -12.29
CA ALA A 72 7.66 2.54 -13.68
C ALA A 72 7.34 3.78 -14.52
N ILE A 73 6.62 4.76 -13.95
CA ILE A 73 6.29 6.04 -14.61
C ILE A 73 7.54 6.83 -15.03
N ARG A 74 8.65 6.70 -14.30
CA ARG A 74 9.92 7.34 -14.68
C ARG A 74 10.56 6.71 -15.91
N ILE A 75 10.20 5.46 -16.22
CA ILE A 75 10.66 4.70 -17.40
C ILE A 75 9.70 4.92 -18.56
N ASP A 76 8.39 4.80 -18.31
CA ASP A 76 7.33 5.00 -19.29
C ASP A 76 6.08 5.62 -18.62
N LYS A 77 5.69 6.83 -19.06
CA LYS A 77 4.53 7.56 -18.54
C LYS A 77 3.21 6.79 -18.66
N ASN A 78 3.11 5.83 -19.58
CA ASN A 78 1.91 5.01 -19.75
C ASN A 78 1.55 4.18 -18.51
N PHE A 79 2.50 3.96 -17.58
CA PHE A 79 2.22 3.31 -16.29
C PHE A 79 1.42 4.18 -15.34
N GLN A 80 1.20 5.46 -15.62
CA GLN A 80 0.38 6.37 -14.80
C GLN A 80 -1.04 5.85 -14.59
N LYS A 81 -1.62 5.14 -15.55
CA LYS A 81 -2.95 4.52 -15.46
C LYS A 81 -3.09 3.51 -14.31
N TYR A 82 -1.99 2.95 -13.82
CA TYR A 82 -1.96 2.00 -12.70
C TYR A 82 -1.75 2.67 -11.34
N LEU A 83 -1.60 3.99 -11.28
CA LEU A 83 -1.24 4.70 -10.04
C LEU A 83 -2.38 4.76 -9.02
N PHE A 84 -3.61 4.46 -9.42
CA PHE A 84 -4.80 4.49 -8.57
C PHE A 84 -5.48 3.11 -8.50
N PRO A 85 -4.80 2.08 -7.95
CA PRO A 85 -5.42 0.78 -7.78
C PRO A 85 -6.49 0.86 -6.69
N TYR A 86 -7.54 0.05 -6.82
CA TYR A 86 -8.46 -0.16 -5.71
C TYR A 86 -7.79 -1.07 -4.67
N PRO A 87 -7.75 -0.69 -3.38
CA PRO A 87 -7.05 -1.49 -2.38
C PRO A 87 -7.79 -2.81 -2.11
N TYR A 88 -7.02 -3.89 -2.02
CA TYR A 88 -7.55 -5.20 -1.67
C TYR A 88 -7.87 -5.28 -0.17
N ASN A 89 -8.81 -6.16 0.18
CA ASN A 89 -9.21 -6.46 1.56
C ASN A 89 -9.95 -5.36 2.31
N VAL A 90 -10.56 -4.41 1.61
CA VAL A 90 -11.47 -3.45 2.24
C VAL A 90 -12.84 -3.63 1.62
N ASN A 91 -13.71 -4.29 2.35
CA ASN A 91 -15.11 -4.49 1.97
C ASN A 91 -15.99 -3.36 2.54
N SER A 92 -15.50 -2.14 2.48
CA SER A 92 -16.13 -0.98 3.10
C SER A 92 -16.63 -0.01 2.05
N ASN A 93 -17.93 0.31 2.09
CA ASN A 93 -18.51 1.40 1.33
C ASN A 93 -17.80 2.75 1.56
N ILE A 94 -16.99 2.86 2.63
CA ILE A 94 -16.19 4.04 2.95
C ILE A 94 -15.14 4.32 1.86
N LEU A 95 -14.61 3.27 1.21
CA LEU A 95 -13.65 3.44 0.10
C LEU A 95 -14.31 3.80 -1.24
N ASN A 96 -15.63 3.76 -1.33
CA ASN A 96 -16.33 4.32 -2.49
C ASN A 96 -16.31 5.85 -2.48
N ASP A 97 -15.85 6.46 -1.38
CA ASP A 97 -15.64 7.89 -1.27
C ASP A 97 -14.29 8.30 -1.86
N PRO A 98 -14.26 9.08 -2.95
CA PRO A 98 -13.03 9.49 -3.60
C PRO A 98 -12.11 10.31 -2.69
N LEU A 99 -12.66 11.08 -1.74
CA LEU A 99 -11.88 11.88 -0.80
C LEU A 99 -11.13 10.99 0.18
N ILE A 100 -11.78 10.00 0.75
CA ILE A 100 -11.14 9.04 1.66
C ILE A 100 -10.07 8.23 0.93
N MET A 101 -10.35 7.81 -0.31
CA MET A 101 -9.36 7.14 -1.18
C MET A 101 -8.13 8.00 -1.44
N ALA A 102 -8.34 9.28 -1.74
CA ALA A 102 -7.24 10.21 -1.99
C ALA A 102 -6.37 10.40 -0.73
N ILE A 103 -7.01 10.55 0.44
CA ILE A 103 -6.31 10.68 1.74
C ILE A 103 -5.54 9.40 2.05
N ALA A 104 -6.16 8.21 1.98
CA ALA A 104 -5.49 6.94 2.26
C ALA A 104 -4.26 6.72 1.36
N LYS A 105 -4.37 7.09 0.08
CA LYS A 105 -3.25 7.04 -0.85
C LYS A 105 -2.14 8.02 -0.48
N GLN A 106 -2.50 9.26 -0.13
CA GLN A 106 -1.54 10.30 0.23
C GLN A 106 -0.82 9.98 1.54
N GLU A 107 -1.55 9.51 2.54
CA GLU A 107 -1.05 9.30 3.89
C GLU A 107 -0.19 8.04 4.04
N SER A 108 -0.54 6.95 3.37
CA SER A 108 0.14 5.67 3.59
C SER A 108 0.43 4.86 2.32
N GLU A 109 -0.01 5.31 1.15
CA GLU A 109 -0.07 4.48 -0.06
C GLU A 109 -0.89 3.19 0.17
N PHE A 110 -1.93 3.25 0.99
CA PHE A 110 -2.75 2.12 1.46
C PHE A 110 -2.00 1.10 2.31
N TYR A 111 -0.91 1.48 2.98
CA TYR A 111 -0.21 0.58 3.90
C TYR A 111 -0.95 0.52 5.26
N PRO A 112 -1.55 -0.64 5.63
CA PRO A 112 -2.41 -0.72 6.81
C PRO A 112 -1.65 -0.46 8.11
N ASN A 113 -0.40 -0.94 8.19
CA ASN A 113 0.44 -0.86 9.38
C ASN A 113 1.32 0.41 9.39
N ALA A 114 0.92 1.45 8.66
CA ALA A 114 1.66 2.70 8.60
C ALA A 114 1.76 3.36 9.98
N ARG A 115 2.95 3.87 10.29
CA ARG A 115 3.22 4.67 11.48
C ARG A 115 4.09 5.84 11.08
N SER A 116 3.65 7.07 11.38
CA SER A 116 4.48 8.25 11.19
C SER A 116 5.44 8.44 12.35
N SER A 117 6.47 9.26 12.15
CA SER A 117 7.37 9.71 13.21
C SER A 117 6.63 10.49 14.31
N SER A 118 5.55 11.18 13.97
CA SER A 118 4.70 11.92 14.90
C SER A 118 3.67 11.04 15.64
N GLY A 119 3.60 9.73 15.30
CA GLY A 119 2.74 8.76 15.96
C GLY A 119 1.36 8.58 15.33
N ALA A 120 1.09 9.13 14.15
CA ALA A 120 -0.12 8.81 13.37
C ALA A 120 -0.12 7.35 12.93
N LEU A 121 -1.30 6.73 12.86
CA LEU A 121 -1.46 5.29 12.72
C LEU A 121 -2.43 4.91 11.60
N GLY A 122 -2.07 3.84 10.90
CA GLY A 122 -2.92 3.13 9.94
C GLY A 122 -3.05 3.80 8.59
N ILE A 123 -4.01 3.34 7.82
CA ILE A 123 -4.15 3.66 6.38
C ILE A 123 -4.42 5.14 6.12
N VAL A 124 -5.19 5.83 6.95
CA VAL A 124 -5.48 7.27 6.86
C VAL A 124 -4.76 8.10 7.93
N GLN A 125 -3.73 7.55 8.55
CA GLN A 125 -2.82 8.23 9.49
C GLN A 125 -3.52 9.06 10.57
N VAL A 126 -4.40 8.42 11.35
CA VAL A 126 -5.10 9.09 12.46
C VAL A 126 -4.22 9.11 13.71
N MET A 127 -4.15 10.26 14.37
CA MET A 127 -3.50 10.36 15.68
C MET A 127 -4.30 9.59 16.74
N PRO A 128 -3.65 8.85 17.66
CA PRO A 128 -4.33 8.10 18.71
C PRO A 128 -5.27 8.95 19.59
N SER A 129 -4.90 10.20 19.89
CA SER A 129 -5.73 11.15 20.63
C SER A 129 -7.01 11.50 19.87
N THR A 130 -6.86 11.80 18.56
CA THR A 130 -7.99 12.09 17.66
C THR A 130 -8.91 10.87 17.54
N ALA A 131 -8.34 9.68 17.35
CA ALA A 131 -9.12 8.45 17.26
C ALA A 131 -9.89 8.17 18.54
N LYS A 132 -9.29 8.42 19.72
CA LYS A 132 -9.95 8.25 21.02
C LYS A 132 -11.12 9.22 21.20
N SER A 133 -10.94 10.49 20.85
CA SER A 133 -12.01 11.49 20.95
C SER A 133 -13.14 11.23 19.97
N THR A 134 -12.80 10.82 18.72
CA THR A 134 -13.79 10.45 17.72
C THR A 134 -14.58 9.21 18.13
N ALA A 135 -13.91 8.16 18.61
CA ALA A 135 -14.57 6.96 19.12
C ALA A 135 -15.55 7.29 20.27
N LYS A 136 -15.15 8.17 21.19
CA LYS A 136 -16.03 8.64 22.28
C LYS A 136 -17.28 9.35 21.75
N LYS A 137 -17.13 10.24 20.75
CA LYS A 137 -18.27 10.95 20.12
C LYS A 137 -19.22 9.99 19.39
N LEU A 138 -18.69 8.89 18.85
CA LEU A 138 -19.46 7.86 18.15
C LEU A 138 -20.07 6.80 19.09
N GLY A 139 -19.81 6.86 20.40
CA GLY A 139 -20.29 5.86 21.36
C GLY A 139 -19.65 4.48 21.20
N ILE A 140 -18.47 4.39 20.56
CA ILE A 140 -17.77 3.12 20.33
C ILE A 140 -16.49 3.01 21.16
N LYS A 141 -16.08 1.75 21.44
CA LYS A 141 -14.86 1.48 22.21
C LYS A 141 -13.61 1.82 21.38
N TYR A 142 -12.76 2.71 21.88
CA TYR A 142 -11.45 2.96 21.30
C TYR A 142 -10.52 1.77 21.47
N SER A 143 -9.79 1.42 20.41
CA SER A 143 -8.75 0.40 20.43
C SER A 143 -7.55 0.82 19.60
N LYS A 144 -6.41 1.09 20.24
CA LYS A 144 -5.14 1.39 19.55
C LYS A 144 -4.67 0.20 18.70
N LYS A 145 -4.93 -1.04 19.16
CA LYS A 145 -4.59 -2.25 18.40
C LYS A 145 -5.37 -2.32 17.10
N LYS A 146 -6.68 -2.06 17.13
CA LYS A 146 -7.53 -2.00 15.93
C LYS A 146 -7.13 -0.85 15.00
N LEU A 147 -6.75 0.31 15.57
CA LEU A 147 -6.35 1.46 14.76
C LEU A 147 -5.16 1.15 13.82
N ILE A 148 -4.33 0.15 14.17
CA ILE A 148 -3.18 -0.27 13.35
C ILE A 148 -3.49 -1.52 12.52
N ASN A 149 -4.19 -2.51 13.12
CA ASN A 149 -4.27 -3.85 12.55
C ASN A 149 -5.61 -4.11 11.86
N ASP A 150 -6.57 -3.19 11.99
CA ASP A 150 -7.91 -3.30 11.43
C ASP A 150 -8.15 -2.10 10.49
N MET A 151 -8.03 -2.35 9.20
CA MET A 151 -8.12 -1.32 8.17
C MET A 151 -9.51 -0.67 8.15
N GLU A 152 -10.56 -1.45 8.33
CA GLU A 152 -11.93 -0.94 8.34
C GLU A 152 -12.17 -0.03 9.54
N TYR A 153 -11.68 -0.42 10.72
CA TYR A 153 -11.75 0.43 11.91
C TYR A 153 -10.99 1.75 11.73
N ASN A 154 -9.79 1.70 11.13
CA ASN A 154 -8.98 2.89 10.86
C ASN A 154 -9.70 3.83 9.88
N LEU A 155 -10.20 3.31 8.77
CA LEU A 155 -10.97 4.05 7.78
C LEU A 155 -12.25 4.64 8.39
N TYR A 156 -12.99 3.86 9.19
CA TYR A 156 -14.22 4.32 9.84
C TYR A 156 -13.95 5.50 10.76
N ILE A 157 -12.98 5.37 11.66
CA ILE A 157 -12.61 6.46 12.59
C ILE A 157 -12.12 7.69 11.82
N GLY A 158 -11.23 7.50 10.84
CA GLY A 158 -10.66 8.59 10.06
C GLY A 158 -11.70 9.33 9.23
N SER A 159 -12.61 8.59 8.55
CA SER A 159 -13.69 9.20 7.76
C SER A 159 -14.65 10.00 8.65
N LYS A 160 -15.06 9.46 9.80
CA LYS A 160 -15.95 10.18 10.73
C LYS A 160 -15.30 11.45 11.30
N TYR A 161 -14.00 11.40 11.59
CA TYR A 161 -13.26 12.59 11.99
C TYR A 161 -13.22 13.62 10.86
N LEU A 162 -12.84 13.22 9.64
CA LEU A 162 -12.78 14.11 8.49
C LEU A 162 -14.12 14.80 8.23
N TYR A 163 -15.21 14.04 8.16
CA TYR A 163 -16.54 14.61 7.93
C TYR A 163 -16.99 15.50 9.09
N SER A 164 -16.56 15.22 10.33
CA SER A 164 -16.85 16.13 11.43
C SER A 164 -16.13 17.49 11.29
N LEU A 165 -14.99 17.53 10.62
CA LEU A 165 -14.29 18.78 10.32
C LEU A 165 -14.96 19.51 9.15
N ILE A 166 -15.30 18.81 8.08
CA ILE A 166 -16.01 19.40 6.93
C ILE A 166 -17.29 20.08 7.42
N ASN A 167 -18.15 19.37 8.14
CA ASN A 167 -19.41 19.92 8.67
C ASN A 167 -19.23 21.04 9.68
N TYR A 168 -18.05 21.20 10.28
CA TYR A 168 -17.77 22.29 11.23
C TYR A 168 -17.38 23.59 10.50
N TYR A 169 -16.79 23.48 9.31
CA TYR A 169 -16.31 24.62 8.55
C TYR A 169 -17.23 25.04 7.38
N GLU A 170 -18.27 24.27 7.08
CA GLU A 170 -19.38 24.64 6.19
C GLU A 170 -20.46 25.43 6.96
#